data_a37f8b45345d19900008817ad3d53523
#
_entry.id   a37f8b45345d19900008817ad3d53523
#
_cell.length_a   1.000
_cell.length_b   1.000
_cell.length_c   1.000
_cell.angle_alpha   90.00
_cell.angle_beta   90.00
_cell.angle_gamma   90.00
#
_symmetry.space_group_name_H-M   'P 1'
#
loop_
_entity.id
_entity.type
_entity.pdbx_description
1 polymer ?
#
loop_
_entity_poly.entity_id
_entity_poly.type
_entity_poly.pdbx_seq_one_letter_code
_entity_poly.pdbx_strand_id
1 'polypeptide(L)'
;MSLQDQAAFLSNIHPFQVLTSGQMDKCIKHMDIAYYPKDSILISPEKISSHFFIIIKGSVYEYSTDNLVVMDYHHEDSFDSNSLIYGKCNNIFKVYEELICYEIEKNIFFILIEENQQFKDYFLKDLVNKLQTLKDKEYTSELSSFMIAKVEDTLIHEACIVNENTKLIDAIQQSMEYKTSTIIVKKENGQYGIITDSLLKIKVLLEGRDLTIPVKDIAIFPLLTVHNDDYLFEALTVLIKKNIKRIGVTNSKGEMIGILEQMDVLSHFAN
;
A
#
# COMPACT_ATOMS: atom_id res chain seq x y z
N MET A 1 22.31 -0.05 22.39
CA MET A 1 22.42 -0.84 21.16
C MET A 1 22.96 0.09 20.08
N SER A 2 24.04 -0.27 19.39
CA SER A 2 24.57 0.57 18.29
C SER A 2 23.65 0.48 17.07
N LEU A 3 23.77 1.44 16.13
CA LEU A 3 23.02 1.37 14.85
C LEU A 3 23.31 0.08 14.08
N GLN A 4 24.54 -0.44 14.20
CA GLN A 4 24.93 -1.72 13.58
C GLN A 4 24.22 -2.92 14.22
N ASP A 5 24.04 -2.91 15.54
CA ASP A 5 23.30 -3.97 16.25
C ASP A 5 21.82 -3.95 15.87
N GLN A 6 21.23 -2.76 15.69
CA GLN A 6 19.83 -2.61 15.25
C GLN A 6 19.64 -3.11 13.83
N ALA A 7 20.55 -2.77 12.90
CA ALA A 7 20.51 -3.27 11.54
C ALA A 7 20.67 -4.79 11.48
N ALA A 8 21.60 -5.36 12.24
CA ALA A 8 21.81 -6.80 12.32
C ALA A 8 20.54 -7.51 12.87
N PHE A 9 19.90 -6.94 13.89
CA PHE A 9 18.66 -7.47 14.46
C PHE A 9 17.54 -7.49 13.42
N LEU A 10 17.26 -6.33 12.78
CA LEU A 10 16.20 -6.22 11.78
C LEU A 10 16.44 -7.10 10.55
N SER A 11 17.70 -7.28 10.12
CA SER A 11 18.04 -8.11 8.98
C SER A 11 17.71 -9.59 9.15
N ASN A 12 17.48 -10.05 10.39
CA ASN A 12 17.05 -11.41 10.70
C ASN A 12 15.51 -11.53 10.76
N ILE A 13 14.77 -10.42 10.78
CA ILE A 13 13.32 -10.41 10.94
C ILE A 13 12.66 -10.26 9.56
N HIS A 14 11.77 -11.20 9.23
CA HIS A 14 10.97 -11.10 8.03
C HIS A 14 9.80 -10.11 8.26
N PRO A 15 9.51 -9.14 7.33
CA PRO A 15 10.10 -8.95 6.00
C PRO A 15 11.27 -7.94 5.93
N PHE A 16 11.82 -7.44 7.05
CA PHE A 16 12.84 -6.39 7.05
C PHE A 16 14.13 -6.79 6.33
N GLN A 17 14.43 -8.07 6.25
CA GLN A 17 15.57 -8.63 5.50
C GLN A 17 15.58 -8.29 4.00
N VAL A 18 14.44 -7.89 3.42
CA VAL A 18 14.35 -7.51 1.99
C VAL A 18 14.65 -6.05 1.75
N LEU A 19 14.84 -5.25 2.80
CA LEU A 19 15.16 -3.83 2.70
C LEU A 19 16.58 -3.63 2.19
N THR A 20 16.77 -2.66 1.31
CA THR A 20 18.10 -2.20 0.92
C THR A 20 18.78 -1.50 2.10
N SER A 21 20.12 -1.36 2.05
CA SER A 21 20.87 -0.66 3.10
C SER A 21 20.33 0.76 3.37
N GLY A 22 20.01 1.52 2.31
CA GLY A 22 19.45 2.86 2.45
C GLY A 22 18.04 2.89 3.08
N GLN A 23 17.21 1.88 2.80
CA GLN A 23 15.89 1.73 3.41
C GLN A 23 16.01 1.29 4.88
N MET A 24 16.96 0.39 5.18
CA MET A 24 17.27 -0.03 6.53
C MET A 24 17.76 1.15 7.39
N ASP A 25 18.67 1.96 6.86
CA ASP A 25 19.16 3.17 7.54
C ASP A 25 18.02 4.17 7.80
N LYS A 26 17.12 4.36 6.81
CA LYS A 26 15.92 5.19 6.97
C LYS A 26 15.02 4.65 8.08
N CYS A 27 14.76 3.34 8.11
CA CYS A 27 13.96 2.68 9.13
C CYS A 27 14.56 2.91 10.53
N ILE A 28 15.84 2.60 10.71
CA ILE A 28 16.53 2.69 12.00
C ILE A 28 16.58 4.14 12.51
N LYS A 29 16.78 5.11 11.63
CA LYS A 29 16.84 6.52 11.99
C LYS A 29 15.52 7.07 12.58
N HIS A 30 14.40 6.46 12.22
CA HIS A 30 13.05 6.85 12.64
C HIS A 30 12.37 5.76 13.48
N MET A 31 13.15 4.93 14.12
CA MET A 31 12.71 3.84 14.98
C MET A 31 13.11 4.14 16.41
N ASP A 32 12.14 4.13 17.31
CA ASP A 32 12.35 4.32 18.74
C ASP A 32 12.37 3.00 19.49
N ILE A 33 13.01 2.99 20.66
CA ILE A 33 12.94 1.88 21.61
C ILE A 33 11.97 2.27 22.71
N ALA A 34 10.95 1.46 22.89
CA ALA A 34 9.93 1.66 23.92
C ALA A 34 9.95 0.54 24.96
N TYR A 35 9.56 0.89 26.19
CA TYR A 35 9.34 -0.03 27.30
C TYR A 35 7.89 0.06 27.77
N TYR A 36 7.26 -1.09 27.94
CA TYR A 36 5.91 -1.20 28.46
C TYR A 36 5.86 -2.22 29.62
N PRO A 37 5.34 -1.82 30.77
CA PRO A 37 5.16 -2.73 31.89
C PRO A 37 4.09 -3.79 31.58
N LYS A 38 4.17 -4.91 32.31
CA LYS A 38 3.13 -5.95 32.27
C LYS A 38 1.73 -5.34 32.42
N ASP A 39 0.76 -5.94 31.74
CA ASP A 39 -0.65 -5.53 31.72
C ASP A 39 -0.96 -4.21 30.98
N SER A 40 0.04 -3.55 30.39
CA SER A 40 -0.20 -2.39 29.50
C SER A 40 -1.02 -2.79 28.28
N ILE A 41 -2.03 -1.98 27.94
CA ILE A 41 -2.78 -2.11 26.67
C ILE A 41 -2.10 -1.20 25.65
N LEU A 42 -1.54 -1.81 24.60
CA LEU A 42 -0.87 -1.13 23.51
C LEU A 42 -1.88 -0.63 22.48
N ILE A 43 -2.78 -1.52 22.07
CA ILE A 43 -3.75 -1.33 21.01
C ILE A 43 -5.09 -1.89 21.49
N SER A 44 -6.16 -1.19 21.17
CA SER A 44 -7.54 -1.64 21.38
C SER A 44 -8.47 -0.97 20.36
N PRO A 45 -9.75 -1.37 20.25
CA PRO A 45 -10.71 -0.70 19.40
C PRO A 45 -10.84 0.82 19.66
N GLU A 46 -10.55 1.24 20.90
CA GLU A 46 -10.60 2.64 21.33
C GLU A 46 -9.24 3.36 21.22
N LYS A 47 -8.16 2.60 21.08
CA LYS A 47 -6.78 3.10 21.06
C LYS A 47 -6.00 2.48 19.92
N ILE A 48 -6.14 3.06 18.73
CA ILE A 48 -5.39 2.67 17.54
C ILE A 48 -3.95 3.16 17.67
N SER A 49 -2.98 2.30 17.33
CA SER A 49 -1.57 2.70 17.32
C SER A 49 -1.23 3.54 16.10
N SER A 50 -0.28 4.45 16.27
CA SER A 50 0.41 5.15 15.19
C SER A 50 1.76 4.51 14.84
N HIS A 51 2.09 3.36 15.42
CA HIS A 51 3.38 2.68 15.29
C HIS A 51 3.21 1.21 14.96
N PHE A 52 4.16 0.70 14.19
CA PHE A 52 4.39 -0.72 13.99
C PHE A 52 5.40 -1.22 15.00
N PHE A 53 5.15 -2.37 15.62
CA PHE A 53 5.93 -2.88 16.74
C PHE A 53 6.76 -4.10 16.36
N ILE A 54 8.01 -4.18 16.89
CA ILE A 54 8.89 -5.34 16.76
C ILE A 54 9.45 -5.68 18.15
N ILE A 55 9.21 -6.89 18.63
CA ILE A 55 9.55 -7.29 19.99
C ILE A 55 11.05 -7.60 20.12
N ILE A 56 11.74 -6.87 21.00
CA ILE A 56 13.12 -7.16 21.40
C ILE A 56 13.16 -8.13 22.60
N LYS A 57 12.23 -7.95 23.55
CA LYS A 57 12.13 -8.77 24.75
C LYS A 57 10.72 -8.68 25.34
N GLY A 58 10.24 -9.77 25.93
CA GLY A 58 8.91 -9.85 26.51
C GLY A 58 7.91 -10.53 25.59
N SER A 59 6.62 -10.38 25.91
CA SER A 59 5.55 -10.97 25.11
C SER A 59 4.29 -10.12 25.14
N VAL A 60 3.54 -10.18 24.04
CA VAL A 60 2.26 -9.49 23.85
C VAL A 60 1.21 -10.50 23.42
N TYR A 61 0.04 -10.45 24.06
CA TYR A 61 -1.09 -11.30 23.71
C TYR A 61 -2.18 -10.46 23.04
N GLU A 62 -2.72 -10.99 21.97
CA GLU A 62 -3.87 -10.46 21.27
C GLU A 62 -5.13 -11.17 21.74
N TYR A 63 -6.06 -10.40 22.27
CA TYR A 63 -7.36 -10.89 22.76
C TYR A 63 -8.48 -10.44 21.84
N SER A 64 -9.44 -11.34 21.57
CA SER A 64 -10.69 -10.98 20.93
C SER A 64 -11.58 -10.15 21.88
N THR A 65 -12.66 -9.59 21.35
CA THR A 65 -13.69 -8.90 22.15
C THR A 65 -14.32 -9.80 23.25
N ASP A 66 -14.32 -11.11 23.05
CA ASP A 66 -14.77 -12.11 24.02
C ASP A 66 -13.70 -12.51 25.03
N ASN A 67 -12.59 -11.78 25.06
CA ASN A 67 -11.45 -11.98 25.95
C ASN A 67 -10.76 -13.35 25.80
N LEU A 68 -10.82 -13.94 24.59
CA LEU A 68 -10.09 -15.14 24.21
C LEU A 68 -8.76 -14.77 23.58
N VAL A 69 -7.68 -15.50 23.91
CA VAL A 69 -6.37 -15.31 23.25
C VAL A 69 -6.49 -15.79 21.80
N VAL A 70 -6.24 -14.89 20.88
CA VAL A 70 -6.24 -15.13 19.42
C VAL A 70 -4.85 -15.44 18.92
N MET A 71 -3.84 -14.71 19.42
CA MET A 71 -2.44 -14.82 19.05
C MET A 71 -1.55 -14.41 20.22
N ASP A 72 -0.35 -14.95 20.26
CA ASP A 72 0.74 -14.55 21.14
C ASP A 72 1.97 -14.18 20.31
N TYR A 73 2.66 -13.11 20.74
CA TYR A 73 3.83 -12.55 20.07
C TYR A 73 5.00 -12.51 21.02
N HIS A 74 6.16 -12.95 20.55
CA HIS A 74 7.39 -13.12 21.34
C HIS A 74 8.58 -12.41 20.70
N HIS A 75 9.78 -12.67 21.20
CA HIS A 75 11.04 -12.15 20.67
C HIS A 75 11.16 -12.36 19.15
N GLU A 76 11.55 -11.30 18.44
CA GLU A 76 11.64 -11.22 16.96
C GLU A 76 10.29 -11.19 16.21
N ASP A 77 9.16 -11.32 16.91
CA ASP A 77 7.85 -11.13 16.27
C ASP A 77 7.55 -9.65 16.06
N SER A 78 6.76 -9.37 15.05
CA SER A 78 6.20 -8.05 14.77
C SER A 78 4.68 -8.10 14.75
N PHE A 79 4.03 -7.02 15.18
CA PHE A 79 2.58 -6.96 15.22
C PHE A 79 2.06 -5.56 14.85
N ASP A 80 0.76 -5.47 14.64
CA ASP A 80 -0.01 -4.26 14.32
C ASP A 80 0.09 -3.76 12.88
N SER A 81 0.56 -4.57 11.93
CA SER A 81 0.46 -4.20 10.51
C SER A 81 -1.00 -3.98 10.08
N ASN A 82 -1.92 -4.75 10.64
CA ASN A 82 -3.34 -4.70 10.28
C ASN A 82 -4.00 -3.39 10.71
N SER A 83 -3.86 -2.95 11.97
CA SER A 83 -4.47 -1.71 12.41
C SER A 83 -3.84 -0.47 11.78
N LEU A 84 -2.54 -0.52 11.46
CA LEU A 84 -1.87 0.54 10.71
C LEU A 84 -2.41 0.67 9.29
N ILE A 85 -2.62 -0.46 8.60
CA ILE A 85 -3.10 -0.49 7.21
C ILE A 85 -4.59 -0.13 7.14
N TYR A 86 -5.41 -0.68 8.05
CA TYR A 86 -6.87 -0.51 8.03
C TYR A 86 -7.40 0.64 8.88
N GLY A 87 -6.57 1.26 9.72
CA GLY A 87 -7.01 2.30 10.65
C GLY A 87 -7.97 1.82 11.74
N LYS A 88 -8.18 0.50 11.88
CA LYS A 88 -9.10 -0.10 12.87
C LYS A 88 -8.47 -1.33 13.48
N CYS A 89 -8.71 -1.51 14.77
CA CYS A 89 -8.35 -2.71 15.50
C CYS A 89 -9.58 -3.23 16.25
N ASN A 90 -9.90 -4.51 16.06
CA ASN A 90 -11.04 -5.14 16.74
C ASN A 90 -10.59 -5.92 17.98
N ASN A 91 -9.28 -6.17 18.10
CA ASN A 91 -8.70 -6.96 19.16
C ASN A 91 -7.92 -6.06 20.14
N ILE A 92 -7.61 -6.62 21.32
CA ILE A 92 -6.85 -5.94 22.36
C ILE A 92 -5.45 -6.55 22.40
N PHE A 93 -4.43 -5.74 22.19
CA PHE A 93 -3.03 -6.15 22.34
C PHE A 93 -2.54 -5.74 23.73
N LYS A 94 -2.29 -6.71 24.56
CA LYS A 94 -1.92 -6.54 25.96
C LYS A 94 -0.55 -7.16 26.26
N VAL A 95 0.28 -6.42 26.97
CA VAL A 95 1.59 -6.89 27.41
C VAL A 95 1.41 -7.98 28.46
N TYR A 96 1.90 -9.18 28.17
CA TYR A 96 1.84 -10.32 29.10
C TYR A 96 3.07 -10.41 30.00
N GLU A 97 4.26 -10.15 29.43
CA GLU A 97 5.52 -9.97 30.15
C GLU A 97 6.06 -8.59 29.80
N GLU A 98 6.88 -7.99 30.72
CA GLU A 98 7.51 -6.69 30.47
C GLU A 98 8.10 -6.62 29.06
N LEU A 99 7.66 -5.62 28.29
CA LEU A 99 7.96 -5.50 26.87
C LEU A 99 9.04 -4.44 26.62
N ILE A 100 10.05 -4.83 25.88
CA ILE A 100 10.96 -3.90 25.18
C ILE A 100 10.76 -4.15 23.70
N CYS A 101 10.41 -3.10 22.94
CA CYS A 101 10.15 -3.21 21.51
C CYS A 101 10.72 -2.02 20.74
N TYR A 102 10.91 -2.22 19.45
CA TYR A 102 11.04 -1.12 18.51
C TYR A 102 9.66 -0.64 18.07
N GLU A 103 9.54 0.67 17.90
CA GLU A 103 8.39 1.36 17.36
C GLU A 103 8.80 2.07 16.07
N ILE A 104 8.12 1.74 14.98
CA ILE A 104 8.30 2.39 13.68
C ILE A 104 7.05 3.23 13.42
N GLU A 105 7.20 4.53 13.23
CA GLU A 105 6.08 5.41 12.92
C GLU A 105 5.32 4.97 11.66
N LYS A 106 3.99 5.14 11.67
CA LYS A 106 3.08 4.80 10.57
C LYS A 106 3.56 5.36 9.23
N ASN A 107 3.98 6.62 9.18
CA ASN A 107 4.47 7.28 7.96
C ASN A 107 5.70 6.57 7.37
N ILE A 108 6.65 6.16 8.21
CA ILE A 108 7.87 5.44 7.79
C ILE A 108 7.52 4.04 7.30
N PHE A 109 6.62 3.33 8.00
CA PHE A 109 6.12 2.04 7.56
C PHE A 109 5.51 2.10 6.15
N PHE A 110 4.68 3.12 5.86
CA PHE A 110 4.11 3.31 4.53
C PHE A 110 5.14 3.71 3.47
N ILE A 111 6.14 4.54 3.82
CA ILE A 111 7.25 4.84 2.90
C ILE A 111 8.00 3.56 2.52
N LEU A 112 8.29 2.66 3.46
CA LEU A 112 8.95 1.38 3.18
C LEU A 112 8.08 0.48 2.29
N ILE A 113 6.77 0.42 2.52
CA ILE A 113 5.80 -0.27 1.66
C ILE A 113 5.82 0.31 0.24
N GLU A 114 5.92 1.62 0.09
CA GLU A 114 5.92 2.28 -1.22
C GLU A 114 7.23 2.09 -1.98
N GLU A 115 8.36 2.18 -1.28
CA GLU A 115 9.70 2.13 -1.86
C GLU A 115 10.21 0.70 -2.13
N ASN A 116 9.64 -0.34 -1.46
CA ASN A 116 10.11 -1.72 -1.58
C ASN A 116 8.99 -2.70 -1.89
N GLN A 117 9.01 -3.23 -3.12
CA GLN A 117 7.96 -4.12 -3.60
C GLN A 117 7.86 -5.44 -2.81
N GLN A 118 8.99 -6.04 -2.42
CA GLN A 118 8.99 -7.30 -1.66
C GLN A 118 8.46 -7.10 -0.24
N PHE A 119 8.81 -5.98 0.40
CA PHE A 119 8.28 -5.58 1.70
C PHE A 119 6.77 -5.38 1.64
N LYS A 120 6.30 -4.67 0.62
CA LYS A 120 4.89 -4.46 0.33
C LYS A 120 4.14 -5.78 0.12
N ASP A 121 4.67 -6.67 -0.73
CA ASP A 121 4.03 -7.94 -1.06
C ASP A 121 3.80 -8.82 0.16
N TYR A 122 4.71 -8.76 1.14
CA TYR A 122 4.55 -9.49 2.39
C TYR A 122 3.27 -9.08 3.13
N PHE A 123 3.11 -7.79 3.41
CA PHE A 123 1.96 -7.30 4.17
C PHE A 123 0.65 -7.37 3.38
N LEU A 124 0.69 -7.16 2.07
CA LEU A 124 -0.51 -7.13 1.23
C LEU A 124 -0.98 -8.52 0.79
N LYS A 125 -0.11 -9.53 0.71
CA LYS A 125 -0.53 -10.92 0.46
C LYS A 125 -1.43 -11.45 1.57
N ASP A 126 -1.08 -11.17 2.82
CA ASP A 126 -1.90 -11.58 3.96
C ASP A 126 -3.27 -10.88 3.94
N LEU A 127 -3.30 -9.61 3.55
CA LEU A 127 -4.53 -8.85 3.32
C LEU A 127 -5.44 -9.50 2.28
N VAL A 128 -4.91 -9.76 1.08
CA VAL A 128 -5.70 -10.34 -0.01
C VAL A 128 -6.21 -11.74 0.36
N ASN A 129 -5.40 -12.54 1.03
CA ASN A 129 -5.82 -13.87 1.48
C ASN A 129 -6.95 -13.78 2.53
N LYS A 130 -6.86 -12.84 3.46
CA LYS A 130 -7.92 -12.58 4.45
C LYS A 130 -9.19 -12.09 3.79
N LEU A 131 -9.11 -11.15 2.85
CA LEU A 131 -10.26 -10.65 2.10
C LEU A 131 -10.95 -11.74 1.28
N GLN A 132 -10.19 -12.63 0.63
CA GLN A 132 -10.76 -13.75 -0.12
C GLN A 132 -11.44 -14.77 0.79
N THR A 133 -10.85 -15.07 1.95
CA THR A 133 -11.45 -15.98 2.94
C THR A 133 -12.74 -15.40 3.53
N LEU A 134 -12.83 -14.08 3.64
CA LEU A 134 -14.03 -13.38 4.15
C LEU A 134 -15.17 -13.36 3.13
N LYS A 135 -14.87 -13.34 1.83
CA LYS A 135 -15.88 -13.44 0.76
C LYS A 135 -16.66 -14.77 0.82
N ASP A 136 -16.06 -15.81 1.39
CA ASP A 136 -16.63 -17.15 1.50
C ASP A 136 -17.36 -17.43 2.83
N LYS A 137 -17.39 -16.46 3.78
CA LYS A 137 -18.05 -16.59 5.09
C LYS A 137 -19.03 -15.46 5.33
N GLU A 138 -20.18 -15.75 5.96
CA GLU A 138 -21.15 -14.74 6.42
C GLU A 138 -20.51 -13.74 7.39
N TYR A 139 -20.66 -12.45 7.07
CA TYR A 139 -19.90 -11.32 7.62
C TYR A 139 -20.26 -10.95 9.04
N THR A 140 -19.24 -10.59 9.84
CA THR A 140 -19.43 -9.74 11.03
C THR A 140 -19.56 -8.27 10.60
N SER A 141 -20.39 -7.50 11.30
CA SER A 141 -20.85 -6.14 10.94
C SER A 141 -19.75 -5.08 10.69
N GLU A 142 -18.53 -5.31 11.17
CA GLU A 142 -17.44 -4.33 11.11
C GLU A 142 -16.59 -4.42 9.82
N LEU A 143 -16.55 -5.60 9.21
CA LEU A 143 -15.94 -5.78 7.88
C LEU A 143 -16.88 -5.36 6.75
N SER A 144 -18.17 -5.11 7.07
CA SER A 144 -19.15 -4.72 6.06
C SER A 144 -18.80 -3.39 5.39
N SER A 145 -18.34 -2.37 6.14
CA SER A 145 -17.97 -1.07 5.57
C SER A 145 -16.81 -1.17 4.58
N PHE A 146 -15.81 -2.02 4.87
CA PHE A 146 -14.69 -2.31 3.97
C PHE A 146 -15.15 -3.01 2.68
N MET A 147 -16.07 -3.96 2.82
CA MET A 147 -16.55 -4.78 1.70
C MET A 147 -17.56 -4.05 0.81
N ILE A 148 -18.22 -3.01 1.32
CA ILE A 148 -19.22 -2.23 0.56
C ILE A 148 -18.65 -0.93 -0.02
N ALA A 149 -17.45 -0.48 0.41
CA ALA A 149 -16.80 0.70 -0.13
C ALA A 149 -16.59 0.56 -1.64
N LYS A 150 -16.92 1.60 -2.39
CA LYS A 150 -16.77 1.66 -3.84
C LYS A 150 -15.55 2.47 -4.25
N VAL A 151 -15.11 2.28 -5.48
CA VAL A 151 -14.01 3.05 -6.08
C VAL A 151 -14.31 4.55 -6.01
N GLU A 152 -15.57 4.97 -6.22
CA GLU A 152 -16.00 6.37 -6.13
C GLU A 152 -15.93 6.99 -4.72
N ASP A 153 -15.84 6.17 -3.67
CA ASP A 153 -15.72 6.63 -2.29
C ASP A 153 -14.28 7.04 -1.92
N THR A 154 -13.31 6.81 -2.80
CA THR A 154 -11.90 7.15 -2.58
C THR A 154 -11.40 8.23 -3.53
N LEU A 155 -10.16 8.68 -3.32
CA LEU A 155 -9.54 9.68 -4.20
C LEU A 155 -9.26 9.09 -5.59
N ILE A 156 -9.89 9.67 -6.60
CA ILE A 156 -9.61 9.41 -8.01
C ILE A 156 -8.84 10.62 -8.55
N HIS A 157 -7.59 10.39 -8.95
CA HIS A 157 -6.74 11.43 -9.49
C HIS A 157 -7.17 11.81 -10.91
N GLU A 158 -7.18 13.11 -11.20
CA GLU A 158 -7.43 13.60 -12.54
C GLU A 158 -6.37 13.05 -13.52
N ALA A 159 -6.81 12.63 -14.69
CA ALA A 159 -5.95 12.01 -15.68
C ALA A 159 -5.60 12.97 -16.82
N CYS A 160 -4.31 13.07 -17.15
CA CYS A 160 -3.88 13.67 -18.41
C CYS A 160 -4.15 12.66 -19.54
N ILE A 161 -5.17 12.91 -20.35
CA ILE A 161 -5.58 12.01 -21.47
C ILE A 161 -5.17 12.65 -22.78
N VAL A 162 -4.38 11.92 -23.57
CA VAL A 162 -3.91 12.36 -24.89
C VAL A 162 -4.30 11.37 -26.00
N ASN A 163 -4.36 11.84 -27.24
CA ASN A 163 -4.57 10.97 -28.40
C ASN A 163 -3.31 10.17 -28.70
N GLU A 164 -3.45 8.96 -29.24
CA GLU A 164 -2.36 8.04 -29.56
C GLU A 164 -1.29 8.63 -30.53
N ASN A 165 -1.66 9.59 -31.36
CA ASN A 165 -0.78 10.26 -32.30
C ASN A 165 -0.15 11.55 -31.75
N THR A 166 -0.46 11.95 -30.53
CA THR A 166 0.18 13.11 -29.86
C THR A 166 1.69 12.87 -29.74
N LYS A 167 2.48 13.90 -30.00
CA LYS A 167 3.94 13.80 -29.80
C LYS A 167 4.26 13.64 -28.32
N LEU A 168 5.29 12.87 -28.03
CA LEU A 168 5.68 12.59 -26.64
C LEU A 168 6.00 13.87 -25.87
N ILE A 169 6.70 14.83 -26.51
CA ILE A 169 7.02 16.12 -25.86
C ILE A 169 5.76 16.88 -25.45
N ASP A 170 4.75 16.92 -26.32
CA ASP A 170 3.50 17.64 -26.05
C ASP A 170 2.70 16.96 -24.93
N ALA A 171 2.70 15.62 -24.92
CA ALA A 171 2.05 14.85 -23.86
C ALA A 171 2.73 15.05 -22.48
N ILE A 172 4.06 15.12 -22.46
CA ILE A 172 4.82 15.44 -21.23
C ILE A 172 4.48 16.86 -20.74
N GLN A 173 4.43 17.85 -21.62
CA GLN A 173 4.08 19.23 -21.25
C GLN A 173 2.67 19.27 -20.66
N GLN A 174 1.70 18.60 -21.29
CA GLN A 174 0.33 18.51 -20.76
C GLN A 174 0.29 17.84 -19.37
N SER A 175 1.05 16.76 -19.16
CA SER A 175 1.08 16.08 -17.86
C SER A 175 1.61 16.99 -16.73
N MET A 176 2.53 17.91 -17.04
CA MET A 176 3.02 18.90 -16.09
C MET A 176 1.94 19.92 -15.70
N GLU A 177 1.09 20.32 -16.65
CA GLU A 177 -0.06 21.22 -16.39
C GLU A 177 -1.07 20.54 -15.46
N TYR A 178 -1.34 19.26 -15.68
CA TYR A 178 -2.19 18.41 -14.82
C TYR A 178 -1.52 18.01 -13.50
N LYS A 179 -0.23 18.32 -13.29
CA LYS A 179 0.57 17.94 -12.12
C LYS A 179 0.51 16.43 -11.84
N THR A 180 0.49 15.62 -12.89
CA THR A 180 0.43 14.17 -12.80
C THR A 180 1.69 13.51 -13.36
N SER A 181 2.09 12.39 -12.77
CA SER A 181 3.17 11.53 -13.25
C SER A 181 2.68 10.42 -14.20
N THR A 182 1.42 10.52 -14.65
CA THR A 182 0.75 9.50 -15.46
C THR A 182 0.06 10.12 -16.65
N ILE A 183 0.37 9.63 -17.85
CA ILE A 183 -0.31 10.02 -19.09
C ILE A 183 -1.15 8.83 -19.57
N ILE A 184 -2.42 9.06 -19.80
CA ILE A 184 -3.32 8.09 -20.43
C ILE A 184 -3.35 8.36 -21.93
N VAL A 185 -3.14 7.31 -22.70
CA VAL A 185 -3.16 7.37 -24.18
C VAL A 185 -4.45 6.71 -24.66
N LYS A 186 -5.28 7.48 -25.39
CA LYS A 186 -6.53 6.99 -25.98
C LYS A 186 -6.30 6.69 -27.45
N LYS A 187 -6.56 5.44 -27.87
CA LYS A 187 -6.59 5.04 -29.29
C LYS A 187 -7.92 5.41 -29.94
N GLU A 188 -7.91 5.49 -31.27
CA GLU A 188 -9.11 5.73 -32.07
C GLU A 188 -10.18 4.65 -31.88
N ASN A 189 -9.77 3.41 -31.62
CA ASN A 189 -10.68 2.29 -31.32
C ASN A 189 -11.24 2.32 -29.88
N GLY A 190 -10.95 3.37 -29.10
CA GLY A 190 -11.40 3.53 -27.71
C GLY A 190 -10.55 2.84 -26.65
N GLN A 191 -9.53 2.08 -27.03
CA GLN A 191 -8.62 1.42 -26.07
C GLN A 191 -7.73 2.44 -25.39
N TYR A 192 -7.55 2.29 -24.07
CA TYR A 192 -6.64 3.12 -23.27
C TYR A 192 -5.30 2.42 -23.04
N GLY A 193 -4.24 3.21 -23.01
CA GLY A 193 -2.90 2.83 -22.61
C GLY A 193 -2.34 3.77 -21.56
N ILE A 194 -1.16 3.46 -21.05
CA ILE A 194 -0.51 4.24 -19.97
C ILE A 194 0.96 4.50 -20.27
N ILE A 195 1.39 5.71 -19.94
CA ILE A 195 2.80 6.10 -19.84
C ILE A 195 3.03 6.62 -18.42
N THR A 196 4.04 6.12 -17.75
CA THR A 196 4.46 6.52 -16.40
C THR A 196 5.87 7.13 -16.44
N ASP A 197 6.25 7.88 -15.40
CA ASP A 197 7.61 8.43 -15.27
C ASP A 197 8.69 7.35 -15.36
N SER A 198 8.45 6.16 -14.78
CA SER A 198 9.37 5.04 -14.87
C SER A 198 9.56 4.57 -16.33
N LEU A 199 8.46 4.51 -17.08
CA LEU A 199 8.50 4.14 -18.49
C LEU A 199 9.20 5.21 -19.33
N LEU A 200 8.96 6.50 -19.05
CA LEU A 200 9.68 7.61 -19.70
C LEU A 200 11.19 7.52 -19.46
N LYS A 201 11.60 7.27 -18.22
CA LYS A 201 13.02 7.09 -17.88
C LYS A 201 13.65 5.96 -18.68
N ILE A 202 12.98 4.82 -18.81
CA ILE A 202 13.49 3.68 -19.59
C ILE A 202 13.53 4.03 -21.08
N LYS A 203 12.41 4.48 -21.64
CA LYS A 203 12.27 4.68 -23.10
C LYS A 203 13.07 5.86 -23.62
N VAL A 204 13.09 6.97 -22.90
CA VAL A 204 13.75 8.20 -23.34
C VAL A 204 15.21 8.23 -22.89
N LEU A 205 15.50 8.03 -21.58
CA LEU A 205 16.84 8.21 -21.05
C LEU A 205 17.75 7.00 -21.33
N LEU A 206 17.24 5.76 -21.24
CA LEU A 206 18.07 4.57 -21.43
C LEU A 206 18.05 4.08 -22.89
N GLU A 207 16.89 4.04 -23.55
CA GLU A 207 16.79 3.59 -24.95
C GLU A 207 17.01 4.72 -25.98
N GLY A 208 17.07 5.99 -25.55
CA GLY A 208 17.35 7.13 -26.40
C GLY A 208 16.24 7.44 -27.41
N ARG A 209 14.96 7.15 -27.07
CA ARG A 209 13.85 7.47 -27.95
C ARG A 209 13.66 8.97 -28.10
N ASP A 210 13.38 9.40 -29.32
CA ASP A 210 13.14 10.81 -29.64
C ASP A 210 11.82 11.31 -29.03
N LEU A 211 11.80 12.54 -28.58
CA LEU A 211 10.61 13.15 -27.98
C LEU A 211 9.53 13.56 -29.01
N THR A 212 9.85 13.52 -30.31
CA THR A 212 8.91 13.83 -31.38
C THR A 212 8.07 12.64 -31.83
N ILE A 213 8.36 11.42 -31.33
CA ILE A 213 7.59 10.22 -31.67
C ILE A 213 6.16 10.29 -31.10
N PRO A 214 5.19 9.62 -31.74
CA PRO A 214 3.85 9.53 -31.18
C PRO A 214 3.82 8.68 -29.91
N VAL A 215 3.00 9.07 -28.93
CA VAL A 215 2.91 8.41 -27.62
C VAL A 215 2.55 6.93 -27.69
N LYS A 216 1.84 6.49 -28.73
CA LYS A 216 1.51 5.08 -28.95
C LYS A 216 2.74 4.17 -29.07
N ASP A 217 3.88 4.70 -29.49
CA ASP A 217 5.10 3.93 -29.72
C ASP A 217 5.80 3.53 -28.41
N ILE A 218 5.43 4.18 -27.30
CA ILE A 218 6.00 3.88 -25.98
C ILE A 218 4.95 3.47 -24.93
N ALA A 219 3.67 3.81 -25.15
CA ALA A 219 2.62 3.49 -24.19
C ALA A 219 2.39 1.98 -24.04
N ILE A 220 2.08 1.55 -22.83
CA ILE A 220 1.70 0.16 -22.53
C ILE A 220 0.18 0.03 -22.73
N PHE A 221 -0.22 -0.91 -23.56
CA PHE A 221 -1.61 -1.25 -23.84
C PHE A 221 -1.91 -2.73 -23.53
N PRO A 222 -3.11 -3.09 -23.10
CA PRO A 222 -4.16 -2.18 -22.63
C PRO A 222 -3.88 -1.65 -21.21
N LEU A 223 -4.35 -0.45 -20.89
CA LEU A 223 -4.49 -0.02 -19.50
C LEU A 223 -5.58 -0.85 -18.85
N LEU A 224 -5.29 -1.44 -17.69
CA LEU A 224 -6.30 -2.07 -16.86
C LEU A 224 -7.21 -1.01 -16.26
N THR A 225 -8.52 -1.28 -16.25
CA THR A 225 -9.53 -0.36 -15.72
C THR A 225 -10.49 -1.07 -14.78
N VAL A 226 -11.08 -0.29 -13.88
CA VAL A 226 -12.23 -0.65 -13.04
C VAL A 226 -13.34 0.37 -13.24
N HIS A 227 -14.56 0.01 -12.91
CA HIS A 227 -15.67 0.95 -12.87
C HIS A 227 -15.67 1.74 -11.56
N ASN A 228 -16.18 2.96 -11.59
CA ASN A 228 -16.31 3.79 -10.40
C ASN A 228 -17.26 3.20 -9.34
N ASP A 229 -18.21 2.37 -9.75
CA ASP A 229 -19.15 1.67 -8.87
C ASP A 229 -18.71 0.24 -8.49
N ASP A 230 -17.53 -0.22 -8.96
CA ASP A 230 -16.94 -1.48 -8.50
C ASP A 230 -16.53 -1.38 -7.02
N TYR A 231 -16.47 -2.51 -6.35
CA TYR A 231 -16.00 -2.54 -4.96
C TYR A 231 -14.51 -2.22 -4.86
N LEU A 232 -14.18 -1.35 -3.91
CA LEU A 232 -12.81 -0.86 -3.72
C LEU A 232 -11.82 -1.98 -3.40
N PHE A 233 -12.25 -3.02 -2.63
CA PHE A 233 -11.42 -4.18 -2.34
C PHE A 233 -11.11 -5.03 -3.58
N GLU A 234 -12.01 -5.06 -4.58
CA GLU A 234 -11.76 -5.77 -5.84
C GLU A 234 -10.72 -5.03 -6.67
N ALA A 235 -10.81 -3.70 -6.74
CA ALA A 235 -9.79 -2.86 -7.35
C ALA A 235 -8.41 -3.06 -6.68
N LEU A 236 -8.35 -3.08 -5.35
CA LEU A 236 -7.13 -3.37 -4.60
C LEU A 236 -6.57 -4.76 -4.92
N THR A 237 -7.43 -5.75 -4.98
CA THR A 237 -7.05 -7.12 -5.35
C THR A 237 -6.42 -7.20 -6.74
N VAL A 238 -6.96 -6.46 -7.72
CA VAL A 238 -6.38 -6.37 -9.07
C VAL A 238 -5.02 -5.70 -9.04
N LEU A 239 -4.90 -4.55 -8.36
CA LEU A 239 -3.64 -3.81 -8.21
C LEU A 239 -2.53 -4.71 -7.64
N ILE A 240 -2.83 -5.46 -6.58
CA ILE A 240 -1.88 -6.36 -5.93
C ILE A 240 -1.55 -7.58 -6.80
N LYS A 241 -2.56 -8.31 -7.30
CA LYS A 241 -2.33 -9.54 -8.10
C LYS A 241 -1.59 -9.27 -9.41
N LYS A 242 -1.82 -8.10 -10.01
CA LYS A 242 -1.14 -7.68 -11.24
C LYS A 242 0.17 -6.95 -11.00
N ASN A 243 0.51 -6.71 -9.74
CA ASN A 243 1.70 -5.96 -9.33
C ASN A 243 1.80 -4.59 -10.02
N ILE A 244 0.68 -3.84 -10.02
CA ILE A 244 0.59 -2.50 -10.60
C ILE A 244 0.24 -1.49 -9.52
N LYS A 245 0.80 -0.29 -9.63
CA LYS A 245 0.57 0.80 -8.66
C LYS A 245 -0.66 1.65 -9.00
N ARG A 246 -1.14 1.59 -10.26
CA ARG A 246 -2.20 2.44 -10.80
C ARG A 246 -3.13 1.65 -11.69
N ILE A 247 -4.40 1.99 -11.64
CA ILE A 247 -5.45 1.42 -12.50
C ILE A 247 -6.34 2.56 -13.01
N GLY A 248 -6.80 2.48 -14.24
CA GLY A 248 -7.74 3.45 -14.77
C GLY A 248 -9.13 3.28 -14.15
N VAL A 249 -9.83 4.40 -13.95
CA VAL A 249 -11.23 4.38 -13.50
C VAL A 249 -12.13 4.87 -14.62
N THR A 250 -13.16 4.09 -14.92
CA THR A 250 -14.14 4.42 -15.95
C THR A 250 -15.54 4.60 -15.33
N ASN A 251 -16.38 5.41 -15.98
CA ASN A 251 -17.79 5.50 -15.63
C ASN A 251 -18.61 4.40 -16.33
N SER A 252 -19.92 4.35 -16.08
CA SER A 252 -20.86 3.39 -16.65
C SER A 252 -20.96 3.43 -18.18
N LYS A 253 -20.45 4.49 -18.82
CA LYS A 253 -20.36 4.60 -20.30
C LYS A 253 -19.01 4.11 -20.84
N GLY A 254 -18.09 3.65 -19.98
CA GLY A 254 -16.72 3.24 -20.35
C GLY A 254 -15.79 4.43 -20.63
N GLU A 255 -16.18 5.64 -20.28
CA GLU A 255 -15.33 6.81 -20.40
C GLU A 255 -14.37 6.89 -19.23
N MET A 256 -13.10 7.21 -19.50
CA MET A 256 -12.07 7.38 -18.49
C MET A 256 -12.36 8.63 -17.64
N ILE A 257 -12.46 8.46 -16.32
CA ILE A 257 -12.70 9.56 -15.37
C ILE A 257 -11.49 9.87 -14.51
N GLY A 258 -10.52 8.97 -14.45
CA GLY A 258 -9.29 9.21 -13.68
C GLY A 258 -8.45 7.99 -13.45
N ILE A 259 -7.52 8.11 -12.51
CA ILE A 259 -6.59 7.07 -12.05
C ILE A 259 -6.80 6.82 -10.56
N LEU A 260 -6.91 5.55 -10.20
CA LEU A 260 -6.87 5.09 -8.83
C LEU A 260 -5.46 4.59 -8.51
N GLU A 261 -4.85 5.17 -7.48
CA GLU A 261 -3.54 4.72 -6.99
C GLU A 261 -3.70 3.73 -5.82
N GLN A 262 -2.83 2.74 -5.76
CA GLN A 262 -2.88 1.71 -4.72
C GLN A 262 -2.79 2.31 -3.31
N MET A 263 -2.02 3.39 -3.13
CA MET A 263 -1.85 4.04 -1.84
C MET A 263 -3.12 4.77 -1.38
N ASP A 264 -3.92 5.33 -2.30
CA ASP A 264 -5.20 5.96 -1.93
C ASP A 264 -6.20 4.94 -1.46
N VAL A 265 -6.22 3.75 -2.09
CA VAL A 265 -7.05 2.64 -1.63
C VAL A 265 -6.66 2.23 -0.21
N LEU A 266 -5.36 2.05 0.04
CA LEU A 266 -4.87 1.71 1.38
C LEU A 266 -5.17 2.80 2.41
N SER A 267 -5.00 4.08 2.02
CA SER A 267 -5.30 5.23 2.89
C SER A 267 -6.78 5.36 3.20
N HIS A 268 -7.66 5.03 2.24
CA HIS A 268 -9.12 5.02 2.47
C HIS A 268 -9.50 4.06 3.59
N PHE A 269 -8.84 2.90 3.66
CA PHE A 269 -9.08 1.91 4.72
C PHE A 269 -8.33 2.21 6.02
N ALA A 270 -7.39 3.15 6.00
CA ALA A 270 -6.64 3.57 7.17
C ALA A 270 -7.28 4.76 7.93
N ASN A 271 -8.32 5.39 7.37
CA ASN A 271 -9.11 6.47 7.97
C ASN A 271 -10.45 5.98 8.49
#